data_28b8a0c24a6f322ae6e01a98ca9bd83f
#
_entry.id   28b8a0c24a6f322ae6e01a98ca9bd83f
#
_cell.length_a   1.000
_cell.length_b   1.000
_cell.length_c   1.000
_cell.angle_alpha   90.00
_cell.angle_beta   90.00
_cell.angle_gamma   90.00
#
_symmetry.space_group_name_H-M   'P 1'
#
loop_
_entity.id
_entity.type
_entity.pdbx_description
1 polymer ?
#
loop_
_entity_poly.entity_id
_entity_poly.type
_entity_poly.pdbx_seq_one_letter_code
_entity_poly.pdbx_strand_id
1 'polypeptide(L)'
;LPEKINGYRRLDMSPVSVEEAVQRAKKVKLVIIDVHGVMTDETVWYSEDGSIRLRPFSHRDGLGTYMLDWGGIETAWLTRVSKTAQLRAKELKIKRYIENPRKIEALEQLEQELGLADEEIGYIGDDYIDLLVMKRVGFVAAPADAVEEVKEAAHFVTPVSSGKGVVRDVARFILKAQGKWEAIQQRCMEMGY
;
A
#
# COMPACT_ATOMS: atom_id res chain seq x y z
N LEU A 1 -10.73 18.11 22.02
CA LEU A 1 -11.26 17.08 21.12
C LEU A 1 -10.44 17.16 19.82
N PRO A 2 -9.80 16.08 19.36
CA PRO A 2 -9.05 16.10 18.11
C PRO A 2 -10.02 16.32 16.95
N GLU A 3 -9.78 17.37 16.15
CA GLU A 3 -10.57 17.67 14.96
C GLU A 3 -10.47 16.51 13.94
N LYS A 4 -11.63 16.12 13.42
CA LYS A 4 -11.71 15.18 12.31
C LYS A 4 -11.50 15.95 11.02
N ILE A 5 -10.33 15.79 10.39
CA ILE A 5 -10.10 16.30 9.04
C ILE A 5 -10.33 15.16 8.06
N ASN A 6 -11.22 15.35 7.09
CA ASN A 6 -11.60 14.34 6.07
C ASN A 6 -12.05 12.98 6.62
N GLY A 7 -12.61 12.93 7.84
CA GLY A 7 -13.13 11.69 8.45
C GLY A 7 -12.08 10.78 9.08
N TYR A 8 -10.82 11.19 9.15
CA TYR A 8 -9.76 10.50 9.88
C TYR A 8 -9.47 11.21 11.21
N ARG A 9 -9.31 10.43 12.30
CA ARG A 9 -8.70 10.94 13.54
C ARG A 9 -7.21 11.12 13.28
N ARG A 10 -6.63 12.17 13.86
CA ARG A 10 -5.17 12.27 14.00
C ARG A 10 -4.70 11.02 14.74
N LEU A 11 -3.98 10.16 14.03
CA LEU A 11 -3.20 9.11 14.67
C LEU A 11 -1.93 9.82 15.18
N ASP A 12 -1.68 9.79 16.48
CA ASP A 12 -0.58 10.49 17.17
C ASP A 12 0.83 10.02 16.75
N MET A 13 0.92 9.23 15.68
CA MET A 13 2.11 8.49 15.26
C MET A 13 2.73 8.97 13.93
N SER A 14 2.12 9.91 13.20
CA SER A 14 2.75 10.45 11.99
C SER A 14 3.44 11.79 12.29
N PRO A 15 4.72 11.96 11.89
CA PRO A 15 5.46 13.21 12.12
C PRO A 15 4.95 14.38 11.29
N VAL A 16 4.12 14.12 10.27
CA VAL A 16 3.56 15.14 9.40
C VAL A 16 2.09 15.44 9.72
N SER A 17 1.64 16.64 9.40
CA SER A 17 0.24 17.00 9.55
C SER A 17 -0.66 16.25 8.56
N VAL A 18 -1.95 16.07 8.91
CA VAL A 18 -2.92 15.45 7.99
C VAL A 18 -3.04 16.25 6.69
N GLU A 19 -2.95 17.57 6.78
CA GLU A 19 -2.98 18.48 5.62
C GLU A 19 -1.81 18.21 4.67
N GLU A 20 -0.60 18.02 5.20
CA GLU A 20 0.57 17.69 4.40
C GLU A 20 0.41 16.32 3.74
N ALA A 21 -0.01 15.30 4.50
CA ALA A 21 -0.28 13.97 3.96
C ALA A 21 -1.30 14.01 2.81
N VAL A 22 -2.37 14.82 2.94
CA VAL A 22 -3.37 15.02 1.88
C VAL A 22 -2.77 15.71 0.65
N GLN A 23 -1.91 16.72 0.80
CA GLN A 23 -1.27 17.39 -0.34
C GLN A 23 -0.32 16.46 -1.10
N ARG A 24 0.40 15.57 -0.39
CA ARG A 24 1.23 14.54 -0.99
C ARG A 24 0.40 13.50 -1.73
N ALA A 25 -0.67 12.99 -1.10
CA ALA A 25 -1.57 12.00 -1.70
C ALA A 25 -2.27 12.50 -2.97
N LYS A 26 -2.50 13.81 -3.11
CA LYS A 26 -3.07 14.39 -4.33
C LYS A 26 -2.22 14.20 -5.58
N LYS A 27 -0.90 14.08 -5.43
CA LYS A 27 0.03 13.96 -6.54
C LYS A 27 0.23 12.51 -7.00
N VAL A 28 -0.17 11.53 -6.20
CA VAL A 28 0.11 10.12 -6.43
C VAL A 28 -0.55 9.63 -7.72
N LYS A 29 0.26 9.05 -8.60
CA LYS A 29 -0.14 8.38 -9.86
C LYS A 29 0.18 6.88 -9.85
N LEU A 30 1.18 6.46 -9.05
CA LEU A 30 1.59 5.08 -8.83
C LEU A 30 1.64 4.80 -7.34
N VAL A 31 1.12 3.64 -6.91
CA VAL A 31 1.35 3.12 -5.55
C VAL A 31 2.15 1.83 -5.66
N ILE A 32 3.35 1.82 -5.09
CA ILE A 32 4.16 0.62 -4.91
C ILE A 32 3.79 0.00 -3.57
N ILE A 33 3.46 -1.28 -3.57
CA ILE A 33 2.96 -2.00 -2.40
C ILE A 33 3.94 -3.12 -2.07
N ASP A 34 4.54 -3.09 -0.88
CA ASP A 34 5.17 -4.29 -0.35
C ASP A 34 4.10 -5.36 -0.08
N VAL A 35 4.48 -6.61 -0.22
CA VAL A 35 3.51 -7.70 -0.09
C VAL A 35 3.50 -8.28 1.32
N HIS A 36 4.66 -8.68 1.83
CA HIS A 36 4.76 -9.30 3.14
C HIS A 36 4.92 -8.24 4.22
N GLY A 37 4.08 -8.28 5.24
CA GLY A 37 3.99 -7.22 6.24
C GLY A 37 3.05 -6.05 5.87
N VAL A 38 2.49 -6.07 4.65
CA VAL A 38 1.45 -5.13 4.22
C VAL A 38 0.17 -5.87 3.82
N MET A 39 0.25 -6.75 2.80
CA MET A 39 -0.88 -7.54 2.31
C MET A 39 -1.04 -8.88 3.04
N THR A 40 -0.02 -9.31 3.75
CA THR A 40 -0.03 -10.45 4.67
C THR A 40 0.44 -10.00 6.05
N ASP A 41 0.08 -10.74 7.08
CA ASP A 41 0.51 -10.51 8.47
C ASP A 41 1.88 -11.14 8.79
N GLU A 42 2.69 -11.42 7.76
CA GLU A 42 3.98 -12.11 7.81
C GLU A 42 3.96 -13.55 8.35
N THR A 43 2.84 -14.00 8.89
CA THR A 43 2.69 -15.37 9.39
C THR A 43 2.89 -16.38 8.25
N VAL A 44 3.67 -17.40 8.50
CA VAL A 44 3.84 -18.55 7.61
C VAL A 44 3.42 -19.82 8.33
N TRP A 45 2.46 -20.50 7.75
CA TRP A 45 1.98 -21.78 8.27
C TRP A 45 2.61 -22.93 7.48
N TYR A 46 3.10 -23.92 8.17
CA TYR A 46 3.65 -25.13 7.60
C TYR A 46 2.85 -26.35 8.07
N SER A 47 2.69 -27.35 7.19
CA SER A 47 2.32 -28.69 7.61
C SER A 47 3.49 -29.33 8.37
N GLU A 48 3.20 -30.34 9.18
CA GLU A 48 4.21 -31.03 10.02
C GLU A 48 5.34 -31.64 9.18
N ASP A 49 5.02 -32.13 7.98
CA ASP A 49 5.98 -32.70 7.02
C ASP A 49 6.67 -31.63 6.14
N GLY A 50 6.32 -30.35 6.31
CA GLY A 50 6.87 -29.24 5.52
C GLY A 50 6.40 -29.16 4.07
N SER A 51 5.50 -30.08 3.64
CA SER A 51 5.03 -30.13 2.24
C SER A 51 4.10 -28.97 1.88
N ILE A 52 3.37 -28.41 2.86
CA ILE A 52 2.45 -27.31 2.68
C ILE A 52 3.00 -26.06 3.35
N ARG A 53 3.00 -24.95 2.61
CA ARG A 53 3.33 -23.61 3.11
C ARG A 53 2.22 -22.65 2.74
N LEU A 54 1.58 -22.04 3.73
CA LEU A 54 0.47 -21.12 3.55
C LEU A 54 0.84 -19.72 4.03
N ARG A 55 0.32 -18.71 3.33
CA ARG A 55 0.32 -17.30 3.74
C ARG A 55 -1.05 -16.71 3.46
N PRO A 56 -1.77 -16.22 4.47
CA PRO A 56 -3.10 -15.65 4.27
C PRO A 56 -3.02 -14.28 3.60
N PHE A 57 -3.93 -14.02 2.66
CA PHE A 57 -4.15 -12.72 2.04
C PHE A 57 -5.57 -12.25 2.34
N SER A 58 -5.73 -10.95 2.57
CA SER A 58 -7.03 -10.34 2.77
C SER A 58 -7.71 -10.00 1.44
N HIS A 59 -9.00 -10.32 1.31
CA HIS A 59 -9.82 -9.82 0.19
C HIS A 59 -9.92 -8.29 0.19
N ARG A 60 -9.85 -7.65 1.38
CA ARG A 60 -9.90 -6.19 1.52
C ARG A 60 -8.72 -5.52 0.82
N ASP A 61 -7.53 -6.10 0.93
CA ASP A 61 -6.32 -5.56 0.29
C ASP A 61 -6.37 -5.74 -1.22
N GLY A 62 -6.89 -6.87 -1.70
CA GLY A 62 -7.16 -7.07 -3.13
C GLY A 62 -8.14 -6.03 -3.68
N LEU A 63 -9.24 -5.76 -2.97
CA LEU A 63 -10.18 -4.70 -3.34
C LEU A 63 -9.50 -3.32 -3.36
N GLY A 64 -8.65 -3.01 -2.38
CA GLY A 64 -7.88 -1.76 -2.34
C GLY A 64 -7.06 -1.52 -3.59
N THR A 65 -6.42 -2.58 -4.12
CA THR A 65 -5.68 -2.53 -5.39
C THR A 65 -6.60 -2.18 -6.57
N TYR A 66 -7.77 -2.83 -6.67
CA TYR A 66 -8.75 -2.49 -7.69
C TYR A 66 -9.30 -1.07 -7.57
N MET A 67 -9.53 -0.58 -6.34
CA MET A 67 -10.02 0.79 -6.11
C MET A 67 -9.03 1.83 -6.62
N LEU A 68 -7.71 1.62 -6.43
CA LEU A 68 -6.67 2.47 -6.99
C LEU A 68 -6.70 2.45 -8.53
N ASP A 69 -6.73 1.26 -9.13
CA ASP A 69 -6.78 1.10 -10.60
C ASP A 69 -8.04 1.78 -11.20
N TRP A 70 -9.20 1.60 -10.58
CA TRP A 70 -10.44 2.27 -11.00
C TRP A 70 -10.38 3.79 -10.85
N GLY A 71 -9.63 4.29 -9.88
CA GLY A 71 -9.34 5.72 -9.69
C GLY A 71 -8.28 6.28 -10.63
N GLY A 72 -7.74 5.47 -11.55
CA GLY A 72 -6.69 5.85 -12.49
C GLY A 72 -5.32 5.99 -11.84
N ILE A 73 -5.08 5.28 -10.73
CA ILE A 73 -3.79 5.22 -10.03
C ILE A 73 -3.20 3.84 -10.28
N GLU A 74 -2.04 3.79 -10.92
CA GLU A 74 -1.36 2.52 -11.17
C GLU A 74 -0.89 1.86 -9.87
N THR A 75 -0.79 0.53 -9.87
CA THR A 75 -0.23 -0.22 -8.74
C THR A 75 0.88 -1.14 -9.19
N ALA A 76 1.92 -1.24 -8.36
CA ALA A 76 2.98 -2.22 -8.51
C ALA A 76 3.15 -2.98 -7.19
N TRP A 77 3.16 -4.32 -7.26
CA TRP A 77 3.53 -5.15 -6.12
C TRP A 77 5.01 -5.42 -6.16
N LEU A 78 5.72 -5.06 -5.11
CA LEU A 78 7.15 -5.24 -4.97
C LEU A 78 7.46 -6.13 -3.78
N THR A 79 8.10 -7.26 -4.03
CA THR A 79 8.39 -8.24 -2.99
C THR A 79 9.72 -8.96 -3.26
N ARG A 80 10.21 -9.70 -2.28
CA ARG A 80 11.21 -10.75 -2.51
C ARG A 80 10.51 -11.95 -3.18
N VAL A 81 11.30 -12.89 -3.73
CA VAL A 81 10.74 -14.09 -4.37
C VAL A 81 9.73 -14.79 -3.47
N SER A 82 8.47 -14.88 -3.93
CA SER A 82 7.36 -15.45 -3.18
C SER A 82 6.32 -16.10 -4.08
N LYS A 83 6.31 -17.43 -4.12
CA LYS A 83 5.35 -18.19 -4.93
C LYS A 83 3.88 -17.89 -4.54
N THR A 84 3.59 -17.68 -3.26
CA THR A 84 2.23 -17.36 -2.80
C THR A 84 1.81 -15.97 -3.26
N ALA A 85 2.71 -14.98 -3.21
CA ALA A 85 2.46 -13.64 -3.71
C ALA A 85 2.26 -13.63 -5.23
N GLN A 86 3.08 -14.39 -5.98
CA GLN A 86 2.94 -14.54 -7.43
C GLN A 86 1.56 -15.12 -7.81
N LEU A 87 1.12 -16.17 -7.11
CA LEU A 87 -0.21 -16.78 -7.34
C LEU A 87 -1.33 -15.76 -7.06
N ARG A 88 -1.23 -15.02 -5.97
CA ARG A 88 -2.23 -14.01 -5.60
C ARG A 88 -2.23 -12.83 -6.59
N ALA A 89 -1.08 -12.36 -7.03
CA ALA A 89 -0.96 -11.32 -8.05
C ALA A 89 -1.60 -11.75 -9.38
N LYS A 90 -1.38 -13.02 -9.78
CA LYS A 90 -2.02 -13.58 -10.98
C LYS A 90 -3.54 -13.64 -10.85
N GLU A 91 -4.07 -14.09 -9.71
CA GLU A 91 -5.51 -14.14 -9.42
C GLU A 91 -6.16 -12.76 -9.53
N LEU A 92 -5.53 -11.75 -8.95
CA LEU A 92 -5.97 -10.35 -8.97
C LEU A 92 -5.62 -9.61 -10.28
N LYS A 93 -4.97 -10.28 -11.24
CA LYS A 93 -4.53 -9.68 -12.51
C LYS A 93 -3.70 -8.42 -12.33
N ILE A 94 -2.80 -8.44 -11.33
CA ILE A 94 -1.91 -7.31 -11.05
C ILE A 94 -1.01 -7.06 -12.27
N LYS A 95 -1.02 -5.85 -12.78
CA LYS A 95 -0.28 -5.47 -14.00
C LYS A 95 1.23 -5.49 -13.80
N ARG A 96 1.70 -5.05 -12.62
CA ARG A 96 3.12 -4.95 -12.27
C ARG A 96 3.40 -5.75 -11.00
N TYR A 97 3.95 -6.94 -11.18
CA TYR A 97 4.45 -7.78 -10.09
C TYR A 97 5.95 -7.91 -10.23
N ILE A 98 6.70 -7.41 -9.26
CA ILE A 98 8.15 -7.28 -9.30
C ILE A 98 8.76 -8.05 -8.13
N GLU A 99 9.62 -8.99 -8.45
CA GLU A 99 10.46 -9.70 -7.47
C GLU A 99 11.87 -9.12 -7.52
N ASN A 100 12.18 -8.22 -6.58
CA ASN A 100 13.52 -7.66 -6.43
C ASN A 100 13.84 -7.44 -4.94
N PRO A 101 14.87 -8.09 -4.38
CA PRO A 101 15.30 -7.87 -3.01
C PRO A 101 15.90 -6.47 -2.79
N ARG A 102 16.35 -5.82 -3.86
CA ARG A 102 16.86 -4.43 -3.84
C ARG A 102 15.76 -3.48 -4.30
N LYS A 103 14.88 -3.12 -3.37
CA LYS A 103 13.65 -2.35 -3.64
C LYS A 103 13.93 -1.00 -4.29
N ILE A 104 15.07 -0.38 -4.01
CA ILE A 104 15.45 0.89 -4.61
C ILE A 104 15.68 0.78 -6.13
N GLU A 105 16.28 -0.32 -6.61
CA GLU A 105 16.46 -0.55 -8.05
C GLU A 105 15.15 -0.76 -8.79
N ALA A 106 14.18 -1.42 -8.11
CA ALA A 106 12.84 -1.57 -8.67
C ALA A 106 12.10 -0.23 -8.77
N LEU A 107 12.30 0.67 -7.80
CA LEU A 107 11.77 2.04 -7.87
C LEU A 107 12.36 2.77 -9.08
N GLU A 108 13.68 2.79 -9.24
CA GLU A 108 14.37 3.45 -10.35
C GLU A 108 13.94 2.92 -11.73
N GLN A 109 13.71 1.62 -11.82
CA GLN A 109 13.17 1.01 -13.04
C GLN A 109 11.75 1.51 -13.34
N LEU A 110 10.87 1.55 -12.33
CA LEU A 110 9.48 2.03 -12.49
C LEU A 110 9.43 3.51 -12.87
N GLU A 111 10.27 4.35 -12.27
CA GLU A 111 10.41 5.77 -12.61
C GLU A 111 10.76 5.96 -14.08
N GLN A 112 11.74 5.21 -14.59
CA GLN A 112 12.16 5.26 -15.98
C GLN A 112 11.08 4.76 -16.94
N GLU A 113 10.43 3.61 -16.62
CA GLU A 113 9.40 3.02 -17.46
C GLU A 113 8.16 3.90 -17.59
N LEU A 114 7.77 4.58 -16.49
CA LEU A 114 6.53 5.34 -16.42
C LEU A 114 6.72 6.84 -16.60
N GLY A 115 7.96 7.32 -16.57
CA GLY A 115 8.26 8.75 -16.66
C GLY A 115 7.71 9.54 -15.48
N LEU A 116 7.68 8.94 -14.27
CA LEU A 116 7.15 9.54 -13.06
C LEU A 116 8.28 10.14 -12.23
N ALA A 117 7.97 11.27 -11.58
CA ALA A 117 8.83 11.88 -10.57
C ALA A 117 8.55 11.26 -9.19
N ASP A 118 9.52 11.32 -8.28
CA ASP A 118 9.43 10.80 -6.92
C ASP A 118 8.14 11.26 -6.20
N GLU A 119 7.74 12.51 -6.36
CA GLU A 119 6.53 13.07 -5.75
C GLU A 119 5.21 12.52 -6.30
N GLU A 120 5.22 11.82 -7.42
CA GLU A 120 4.05 11.19 -8.04
C GLU A 120 3.91 9.72 -7.62
N ILE A 121 4.85 9.22 -6.81
CA ILE A 121 4.89 7.83 -6.35
C ILE A 121 4.51 7.76 -4.88
N GLY A 122 3.60 6.84 -4.55
CA GLY A 122 3.29 6.40 -3.21
C GLY A 122 3.94 5.04 -2.92
N TYR A 123 4.33 4.81 -1.68
CA TYR A 123 4.86 3.53 -1.20
C TYR A 123 4.14 3.08 0.07
N ILE A 124 3.85 1.78 0.16
CA ILE A 124 3.33 1.14 1.38
C ILE A 124 4.35 0.10 1.82
N GLY A 125 4.90 0.25 3.00
CA GLY A 125 5.89 -0.66 3.58
C GLY A 125 5.76 -0.78 5.09
N ASP A 126 6.45 -1.76 5.69
CA ASP A 126 6.31 -2.10 7.11
C ASP A 126 7.64 -2.29 7.85
N ASP A 127 8.76 -2.53 7.15
CA ASP A 127 10.01 -2.93 7.80
C ASP A 127 11.21 -2.12 7.26
N TYR A 128 12.35 -2.27 7.88
CA TYR A 128 13.62 -1.58 7.60
C TYR A 128 14.04 -1.61 6.13
N ILE A 129 13.72 -2.70 5.42
CA ILE A 129 14.06 -2.87 4.00
C ILE A 129 13.31 -1.89 3.08
N ASP A 130 12.25 -1.25 3.57
CA ASP A 130 11.42 -0.29 2.86
C ASP A 130 11.95 1.15 2.98
N LEU A 131 12.68 1.45 4.04
CA LEU A 131 13.07 2.82 4.40
C LEU A 131 13.84 3.56 3.30
N LEU A 132 14.63 2.86 2.49
CA LEU A 132 15.36 3.52 1.39
C LEU A 132 14.41 4.03 0.31
N VAL A 133 13.37 3.28 -0.03
CA VAL A 133 12.33 3.70 -0.97
C VAL A 133 11.47 4.79 -0.34
N MET A 134 11.04 4.58 0.91
CA MET A 134 10.17 5.51 1.64
C MET A 134 10.76 6.92 1.76
N LYS A 135 12.10 7.04 1.87
CA LYS A 135 12.79 8.34 1.94
C LYS A 135 12.83 9.10 0.62
N ARG A 136 12.57 8.44 -0.51
CA ARG A 136 12.60 9.06 -1.84
C ARG A 136 11.22 9.49 -2.31
N VAL A 137 10.22 8.62 -2.17
CA VAL A 137 8.90 8.83 -2.77
C VAL A 137 8.09 9.94 -2.11
N GLY A 138 7.14 10.52 -2.85
CA GLY A 138 6.34 11.66 -2.39
C GLY A 138 5.31 11.34 -1.34
N PHE A 139 4.75 10.14 -1.31
CA PHE A 139 3.76 9.71 -0.31
C PHE A 139 4.11 8.35 0.27
N VAL A 140 4.07 8.24 1.58
CA VAL A 140 4.41 7.01 2.29
C VAL A 140 3.30 6.64 3.25
N ALA A 141 2.93 5.35 3.24
CA ALA A 141 1.99 4.79 4.19
C ALA A 141 2.55 3.53 4.86
N ALA A 142 2.09 3.24 6.06
CA ALA A 142 2.48 2.09 6.85
C ALA A 142 1.28 1.44 7.54
N PRO A 143 1.29 0.12 7.79
CA PRO A 143 0.33 -0.53 8.67
C PRO A 143 0.55 -0.13 10.14
N ALA A 144 -0.47 -0.31 10.98
CA ALA A 144 -0.42 0.04 12.40
C ALA A 144 0.66 -0.73 13.19
N ASP A 145 1.00 -1.92 12.73
CA ASP A 145 1.99 -2.84 13.34
C ASP A 145 3.36 -2.81 12.65
N ALA A 146 3.62 -1.87 11.73
CA ALA A 146 4.95 -1.62 11.19
C ALA A 146 5.96 -1.28 12.29
N VAL A 147 7.25 -1.49 12.02
CA VAL A 147 8.31 -1.07 12.94
C VAL A 147 8.27 0.45 13.15
N GLU A 148 8.75 0.90 14.31
CA GLU A 148 8.58 2.31 14.72
C GLU A 148 9.21 3.28 13.71
N GLU A 149 10.40 2.98 13.21
CA GLU A 149 11.14 3.83 12.27
C GLU A 149 10.38 3.99 10.92
N VAL A 150 9.62 2.97 10.53
CA VAL A 150 8.75 3.04 9.34
C VAL A 150 7.54 3.91 9.62
N LYS A 151 6.91 3.79 10.79
CA LYS A 151 5.80 4.66 11.20
C LYS A 151 6.23 6.12 11.31
N GLU A 152 7.42 6.38 11.83
CA GLU A 152 8.02 7.72 11.91
C GLU A 152 8.28 8.33 10.51
N ALA A 153 8.62 7.51 9.52
CA ALA A 153 8.81 7.94 8.15
C ALA A 153 7.49 8.09 7.35
N ALA A 154 6.39 7.52 7.85
CA ALA A 154 5.12 7.48 7.14
C ALA A 154 4.35 8.80 7.24
N HIS A 155 3.75 9.23 6.11
CA HIS A 155 2.79 10.32 6.05
C HIS A 155 1.38 9.88 6.47
N PHE A 156 1.09 8.58 6.36
CA PHE A 156 -0.17 7.99 6.78
C PHE A 156 0.06 6.60 7.39
N VAL A 157 -0.20 6.45 8.68
CA VAL A 157 -0.25 5.14 9.34
C VAL A 157 -1.70 4.68 9.35
N THR A 158 -1.98 3.48 8.81
CA THR A 158 -3.34 2.95 8.77
C THR A 158 -3.83 2.56 10.17
N PRO A 159 -5.14 2.61 10.43
CA PRO A 159 -5.70 2.15 11.71
C PRO A 159 -5.74 0.63 11.84
N VAL A 160 -5.35 -0.10 10.80
CA VAL A 160 -5.38 -1.56 10.74
C VAL A 160 -3.97 -2.13 10.59
N SER A 161 -3.77 -3.32 11.14
CA SER A 161 -2.52 -4.07 11.01
C SER A 161 -2.39 -4.74 9.65
N SER A 162 -1.19 -5.21 9.37
CA SER A 162 -0.78 -5.97 8.19
C SER A 162 -1.78 -7.09 7.83
N GLY A 163 -2.09 -7.24 6.55
CA GLY A 163 -3.03 -8.24 6.07
C GLY A 163 -4.49 -8.06 6.52
N LYS A 164 -4.88 -6.90 7.04
CA LYS A 164 -6.24 -6.61 7.53
C LYS A 164 -6.98 -5.52 6.76
N GLY A 165 -6.46 -5.11 5.60
CA GLY A 165 -7.05 -4.09 4.76
C GLY A 165 -6.23 -2.80 4.66
N VAL A 166 -4.93 -2.87 4.85
CA VAL A 166 -3.99 -1.75 4.75
C VAL A 166 -4.09 -1.04 3.40
N VAL A 167 -4.00 -1.81 2.30
CA VAL A 167 -4.08 -1.27 0.95
C VAL A 167 -5.43 -0.60 0.69
N ARG A 168 -6.53 -1.17 1.21
CA ARG A 168 -7.86 -0.56 1.08
C ARG A 168 -7.94 0.79 1.82
N ASP A 169 -7.36 0.89 3.01
CA ASP A 169 -7.41 2.14 3.78
C ASP A 169 -6.52 3.21 3.14
N VAL A 170 -5.34 2.85 2.62
CA VAL A 170 -4.48 3.74 1.84
C VAL A 170 -5.17 4.19 0.55
N ALA A 171 -5.79 3.26 -0.20
CA ALA A 171 -6.56 3.59 -1.40
C ALA A 171 -7.67 4.60 -1.09
N ARG A 172 -8.43 4.37 -0.01
CA ARG A 172 -9.46 5.29 0.45
C ARG A 172 -8.89 6.67 0.78
N PHE A 173 -7.74 6.74 1.45
CA PHE A 173 -7.08 8.01 1.79
C PHE A 173 -6.70 8.79 0.53
N ILE A 174 -5.99 8.15 -0.41
CA ILE A 174 -5.53 8.77 -1.65
C ILE A 174 -6.73 9.21 -2.51
N LEU A 175 -7.71 8.34 -2.71
CA LEU A 175 -8.89 8.63 -3.51
C LEU A 175 -9.74 9.78 -2.93
N LYS A 176 -9.82 9.89 -1.61
CA LYS A 176 -10.44 11.06 -0.95
C LYS A 176 -9.64 12.33 -1.18
N ALA A 177 -8.32 12.29 -1.04
CA ALA A 177 -7.45 13.43 -1.29
C ALA A 177 -7.59 13.93 -2.74
N GLN A 178 -7.79 13.01 -3.70
CA GLN A 178 -7.96 13.32 -5.12
C GLN A 178 -9.43 13.62 -5.53
N GLY A 179 -10.38 13.62 -4.58
CA GLY A 179 -11.80 13.89 -4.87
C GLY A 179 -12.48 12.79 -5.71
N LYS A 180 -11.96 11.57 -5.70
CA LYS A 180 -12.46 10.44 -6.50
C LYS A 180 -13.26 9.41 -5.68
N TRP A 181 -13.28 9.57 -4.35
CA TRP A 181 -13.79 8.55 -3.44
C TRP A 181 -15.24 8.17 -3.68
N GLU A 182 -16.12 9.17 -3.84
CA GLU A 182 -17.57 8.95 -3.99
C GLU A 182 -17.89 8.10 -5.23
N ALA A 183 -17.22 8.39 -6.36
CA ALA A 183 -17.39 7.62 -7.60
C ALA A 183 -16.92 6.16 -7.45
N ILE A 184 -15.79 5.94 -6.76
CA ILE A 184 -15.26 4.60 -6.50
C ILE A 184 -16.16 3.83 -5.53
N GLN A 185 -16.67 4.49 -4.49
CA GLN A 185 -17.62 3.89 -3.55
C GLN A 185 -18.91 3.44 -4.25
N GLN A 186 -19.46 4.29 -5.12
CA GLN A 186 -20.63 3.96 -5.93
C GLN A 186 -20.35 2.72 -6.81
N ARG A 187 -19.21 2.69 -7.49
CA ARG A 187 -18.80 1.54 -8.30
C ARG A 187 -18.70 0.24 -7.49
N CYS A 188 -18.16 0.29 -6.27
CA CYS A 188 -18.11 -0.89 -5.39
C CYS A 188 -19.53 -1.41 -5.07
N MET A 189 -20.48 -0.53 -4.79
CA MET A 189 -21.87 -0.92 -4.50
C MET A 189 -22.55 -1.56 -5.73
N GLU A 190 -22.33 -1.01 -6.92
CA GLU A 190 -22.89 -1.55 -8.19
C GLU A 190 -22.31 -2.91 -8.55
N MET A 191 -21.07 -3.20 -8.19
CA MET A 191 -20.42 -4.49 -8.45
C MET A 191 -20.72 -5.55 -7.40
N GLY A 192 -21.42 -5.19 -6.29
CA GLY A 192 -21.76 -6.11 -5.22
C GLY A 192 -20.58 -6.46 -4.29
N TYR A 193 -19.61 -5.55 -4.17
CA TYR A 193 -18.49 -5.67 -3.24
C TYR A 193 -18.79 -5.01 -1.90
#